data_40ab7249658cf03b387a7352a790cec7
#
_entry.id   40ab7249658cf03b387a7352a790cec7
#
_cell.length_a   1.000
_cell.length_b   1.000
_cell.length_c   1.000
_cell.angle_alpha   90.00
_cell.angle_beta   90.00
_cell.angle_gamma   90.00
#
_symmetry.space_group_name_H-M   'P 1'
#
loop_
_entity.id
_entity.type
_entity.pdbx_description
1 polymer ?
#
loop_
_entity_poly.entity_id
_entity_poly.type
_entity_poly.pdbx_seq_one_letter_code
_entity_poly.pdbx_strand_id
1 'polypeptide(L)'
;QDLPPLFLASMPEQVALVPEVFERADVRRAEVAGVGGIFNARSQARFWALLANGGVLDGVRLLSAQRVASFSTPRANSQEPDAVMFGFPIP
;
A
#
# COMPACT_ATOMS: atom_id res chain seq x y z
N GLN A 1 17.06 -4.21 -18.73
CA GLN A 1 15.65 -4.51 -19.02
C GLN A 1 14.88 -3.20 -18.91
N ASP A 2 14.26 -2.74 -19.99
CA ASP A 2 13.51 -1.48 -19.97
C ASP A 2 12.24 -1.63 -19.11
N LEU A 3 12.01 -0.68 -18.21
CA LEU A 3 10.83 -0.65 -17.36
C LEU A 3 9.58 -0.30 -18.19
N PRO A 4 8.41 -0.89 -17.89
CA PRO A 4 7.18 -0.54 -18.60
C PRO A 4 6.89 0.96 -18.52
N PRO A 5 6.41 1.60 -19.62
CA PRO A 5 6.13 3.04 -19.62
C PRO A 5 5.17 3.49 -18.53
N LEU A 6 4.16 2.69 -18.22
CA LEU A 6 3.20 3.01 -17.16
C LEU A 6 3.82 2.92 -15.76
N PHE A 7 4.76 2.00 -15.56
CA PHE A 7 5.53 1.92 -14.32
C PHE A 7 6.39 3.18 -14.13
N LEU A 8 7.09 3.64 -15.17
CA LEU A 8 7.87 4.87 -15.14
C LEU A 8 6.99 6.10 -14.86
N ALA A 9 5.80 6.15 -15.46
CA ALA A 9 4.84 7.24 -15.23
C ALA A 9 4.29 7.26 -13.80
N SER A 10 4.25 6.11 -13.12
CA SER A 10 3.80 6.02 -11.72
C SER A 10 4.82 6.51 -10.70
N MET A 11 6.09 6.66 -11.11
CA MET A 11 7.19 7.11 -10.26
C MET A 11 7.96 8.26 -10.94
N PRO A 12 7.52 9.52 -10.77
CA PRO A 12 8.22 10.67 -11.33
C PRO A 12 9.66 10.75 -10.77
N GLU A 13 10.60 11.21 -11.61
CA GLU A 13 12.02 11.32 -11.22
C GLU A 13 12.24 12.17 -9.96
N GLN A 14 11.35 13.14 -9.72
CA GLN A 14 11.41 14.01 -8.55
C GLN A 14 11.13 13.28 -7.23
N VAL A 15 10.55 12.08 -7.29
CA VAL A 15 10.20 11.25 -6.13
C VAL A 15 10.87 9.89 -6.27
N ALA A 16 12.20 9.89 -6.39
CA ALA A 16 12.96 8.64 -6.41
C ALA A 16 12.76 7.87 -5.11
N LEU A 17 12.59 6.54 -5.21
CA LEU A 17 12.44 5.66 -4.06
C LEU A 17 13.81 5.40 -3.41
N VAL A 18 14.43 6.44 -2.87
CA VAL A 18 15.73 6.37 -2.19
C VAL A 18 15.60 6.94 -0.78
N PRO A 19 16.37 6.42 0.18
CA PRO A 19 16.26 6.83 1.59
C PRO A 19 16.35 8.34 1.79
N GLU A 20 17.23 9.01 1.07
CA GLU A 20 17.47 10.45 1.16
C GLU A 20 16.20 11.29 0.88
N VAL A 21 15.32 10.82 -0.02
CA VAL A 21 14.05 11.48 -0.29
C VAL A 21 13.08 11.28 0.87
N PHE A 22 12.98 10.05 1.41
CA PHE A 22 12.05 9.73 2.49
C PHE A 22 12.48 10.25 3.87
N GLU A 23 13.75 10.60 4.04
CA GLU A 23 14.25 11.25 5.25
C GLU A 23 13.93 12.74 5.31
N ARG A 24 13.58 13.37 4.21
CA ARG A 24 13.22 14.79 4.15
C ARG A 24 11.98 15.08 4.99
N ALA A 25 12.03 16.16 5.75
CA ALA A 25 10.91 16.56 6.63
C ALA A 25 9.63 16.91 5.86
N ASP A 26 9.75 17.51 4.67
CA ASP A 26 8.62 17.83 3.81
C ASP A 26 7.96 16.56 3.23
N VAL A 27 8.75 15.59 2.81
CA VAL A 27 8.25 14.30 2.33
C VAL A 27 7.56 13.52 3.44
N ARG A 28 8.11 13.51 4.66
CA ARG A 28 7.49 12.85 5.81
C ARG A 28 6.16 13.48 6.25
N ARG A 29 5.97 14.77 5.97
CA ARG A 29 4.70 15.47 6.24
C ARG A 29 3.69 15.34 5.11
N ALA A 30 4.13 14.96 3.91
CA ALA A 30 3.26 14.81 2.77
C ALA A 30 2.41 13.54 2.89
N GLU A 31 1.18 13.62 2.42
CA GLU A 31 0.29 12.46 2.32
C GLU A 31 0.62 11.69 1.03
N VAL A 32 1.52 10.72 1.12
CA VAL A 32 1.91 9.86 0.00
C VAL A 32 1.38 8.45 0.27
N ALA A 33 0.16 8.19 -0.16
CA ALA A 33 -0.59 7.00 0.21
C ALA A 33 0.13 5.67 -0.10
N GLY A 34 0.89 5.61 -1.19
CA GLY A 34 1.56 4.37 -1.61
C GLY A 34 2.82 4.03 -0.82
N VAL A 35 3.53 5.02 -0.27
CA VAL A 35 4.86 4.81 0.32
C VAL A 35 5.12 5.69 1.55
N GLY A 36 4.16 6.49 2.00
CA GLY A 36 4.33 7.45 3.08
C GLY A 36 4.21 6.88 4.49
N GLY A 37 4.05 5.57 4.64
CA GLY A 37 3.88 4.94 5.95
C GLY A 37 5.14 5.00 6.80
N ILE A 38 5.03 5.50 8.05
CA ILE A 38 6.11 5.54 9.03
C ILE A 38 5.68 4.72 10.23
N PHE A 39 6.34 3.59 10.44
CA PHE A 39 5.99 2.64 11.50
C PHE A 39 7.24 2.15 12.22
N ASN A 40 7.02 1.56 13.39
CA ASN A 40 7.92 0.56 13.95
C ASN A 40 7.24 -0.83 13.89
N ALA A 41 7.98 -1.88 14.21
CA ALA A 41 7.46 -3.24 14.14
C ALA A 41 6.21 -3.43 15.03
N ARG A 42 6.18 -2.81 16.20
CA ARG A 42 5.06 -2.92 17.13
C ARG A 42 3.78 -2.25 16.57
N SER A 43 3.89 -1.04 16.06
CA SER A 43 2.73 -0.33 15.50
C SER A 43 2.20 -0.99 14.24
N GLN A 44 3.08 -1.52 13.40
CA GLN A 44 2.68 -2.26 12.22
C GLN A 44 1.99 -3.59 12.58
N ALA A 45 2.51 -4.31 13.58
CA ALA A 45 1.88 -5.52 14.09
C ALA A 45 0.46 -5.26 14.62
N ARG A 46 0.25 -4.14 15.30
CA ARG A 46 -1.09 -3.73 15.76
C ARG A 46 -2.04 -3.43 14.61
N PHE A 47 -1.57 -2.81 13.56
CA PHE A 47 -2.39 -2.57 12.34
C PHE A 47 -2.84 -3.91 11.72
N TRP A 48 -1.93 -4.86 11.57
CA TRP A 48 -2.28 -6.19 11.05
C TRP A 48 -3.19 -6.97 11.99
N ALA A 49 -3.02 -6.82 13.31
CA ALA A 49 -3.92 -7.40 14.29
C ALA A 49 -5.34 -6.83 14.18
N LEU A 50 -5.48 -5.53 13.91
CA LEU A 50 -6.77 -4.90 13.64
C LEU A 50 -7.46 -5.52 12.41
N LEU A 51 -6.73 -5.74 11.33
CA LEU A 51 -7.28 -6.40 10.13
C LEU A 51 -7.67 -7.85 10.43
N ALA A 52 -6.81 -8.61 11.11
CA ALA A 52 -7.09 -9.98 11.50
C ALA A 52 -8.31 -10.10 12.43
N ASN A 53 -8.61 -9.05 13.18
CA ASN A 53 -9.76 -8.99 14.11
C ASN A 53 -10.99 -8.31 13.47
N GLY A 54 -11.10 -8.32 12.16
CA GLY A 54 -12.27 -7.80 11.44
C GLY A 54 -12.43 -6.28 11.45
N GLY A 55 -11.33 -5.54 11.58
CA GLY A 55 -11.31 -4.08 11.50
C GLY A 55 -11.47 -3.35 12.83
N VAL A 56 -11.39 -4.06 13.95
CA VAL A 56 -11.49 -3.51 15.30
C VAL A 56 -10.32 -4.00 16.16
N LEU A 57 -9.78 -3.12 16.99
CA LEU A 57 -8.75 -3.44 17.97
C LEU A 57 -8.90 -2.53 19.20
N ASP A 58 -8.81 -3.11 20.40
CA ASP A 58 -8.92 -2.39 21.67
C ASP A 58 -10.17 -1.47 21.75
N GLY A 59 -11.30 -1.95 21.23
CA GLY A 59 -12.56 -1.20 21.21
C GLY A 59 -12.65 -0.11 20.13
N VAL A 60 -11.63 0.09 19.33
CA VAL A 60 -11.62 1.06 18.21
C VAL A 60 -11.88 0.34 16.91
N ARG A 61 -12.97 0.72 16.22
CA ARG A 61 -13.26 0.23 14.88
C ARG A 61 -12.75 1.22 13.83
N LEU A 62 -11.81 0.77 13.02
CA LEU A 62 -11.26 1.54 11.89
C LEU A 62 -11.96 1.21 10.58
N LEU A 63 -12.26 -0.07 10.35
CA LEU A 63 -12.91 -0.57 9.14
C LEU A 63 -14.10 -1.45 9.52
N SER A 64 -15.12 -1.47 8.68
CA SER A 64 -16.23 -2.41 8.86
C SER A 64 -15.76 -3.86 8.64
N ALA A 65 -16.41 -4.81 9.30
CA ALA A 65 -16.13 -6.24 9.10
C ALA A 65 -16.34 -6.64 7.62
N GLN A 66 -17.35 -6.09 6.98
CA GLN A 66 -17.61 -6.32 5.55
C GLN A 66 -16.46 -5.82 4.66
N ARG A 67 -15.91 -4.64 4.96
CA ARG A 67 -14.77 -4.10 4.22
C ARG A 67 -13.54 -4.98 4.37
N VAL A 68 -13.23 -5.42 5.58
CA VAL A 68 -12.11 -6.31 5.84
C VAL A 68 -12.29 -7.65 5.13
N ALA A 69 -13.49 -8.23 5.17
CA ALA A 69 -13.78 -9.47 4.45
C ALA A 69 -13.58 -9.33 2.93
N SER A 70 -13.86 -8.15 2.36
CA SER A 70 -13.66 -7.90 0.93
C SER A 70 -12.20 -7.96 0.48
N PHE A 71 -11.23 -7.78 1.38
CA PHE A 71 -9.80 -7.87 1.07
C PHE A 71 -9.36 -9.29 0.68
N SER A 72 -10.08 -10.31 1.14
CA SER A 72 -9.83 -11.71 0.82
C SER A 72 -10.59 -12.19 -0.43
N THR A 73 -11.38 -11.32 -1.06
CA THR A 73 -12.15 -11.66 -2.25
C THR A 73 -11.42 -11.16 -3.48
N PRO A 74 -10.97 -12.05 -4.39
CA PRO A 74 -10.33 -11.64 -5.63
C PRO A 74 -11.21 -10.71 -6.45
N ARG A 75 -10.61 -9.71 -7.09
CA ARG A 75 -11.31 -8.81 -8.01
C ARG A 75 -11.78 -9.56 -9.26
N ALA A 76 -12.81 -9.04 -9.93
CA ALA A 76 -13.33 -9.65 -11.16
C ALA A 76 -12.25 -9.83 -12.25
N ASN A 77 -11.29 -8.90 -12.31
CA ASN A 77 -10.16 -8.92 -13.24
C ASN A 77 -8.85 -9.43 -12.63
N SER A 78 -8.90 -10.20 -11.54
CA SER A 78 -7.74 -10.68 -10.80
C SER A 78 -6.76 -11.54 -11.61
N GLN A 79 -7.21 -12.10 -12.73
CA GLN A 79 -6.39 -12.91 -13.64
C GLN A 79 -5.84 -12.12 -14.83
N GLU A 80 -6.25 -10.86 -14.99
CA GLU A 80 -5.76 -10.02 -16.07
C GLU A 80 -4.35 -9.50 -15.76
N PRO A 81 -3.45 -9.45 -16.77
CA PRO A 81 -2.14 -8.86 -16.58
C PRO A 81 -2.22 -7.39 -16.16
N ASP A 82 -1.50 -7.03 -15.11
CA ASP A 82 -1.41 -5.64 -14.68
C ASP A 82 -0.25 -4.93 -15.38
N ALA A 83 -0.55 -3.81 -16.05
CA ALA A 83 0.43 -3.09 -16.86
C ALA A 83 1.50 -2.37 -16.00
N VAL A 84 1.20 -2.04 -14.74
CA VAL A 84 2.16 -1.44 -13.81
C VAL A 84 3.04 -2.51 -13.20
N MET A 85 2.48 -3.67 -12.90
CA MET A 85 3.17 -4.77 -12.23
C MET A 85 3.79 -5.78 -13.21
N PHE A 86 4.36 -5.28 -14.29
CA PHE A 86 5.12 -6.08 -15.27
C PHE A 86 4.33 -7.23 -15.92
N GLY A 87 3.02 -7.11 -15.99
CA GLY A 87 2.15 -8.14 -16.56
C GLY A 87 1.78 -9.27 -15.58
N PHE A 88 2.17 -9.19 -14.33
CA PHE A 88 1.71 -10.15 -13.31
C PHE A 88 0.27 -9.86 -12.91
N PRO A 89 -0.61 -10.88 -12.82
CA PRO A 89 -1.94 -10.69 -12.27
C PRO A 89 -1.87 -10.27 -10.80
N ILE A 90 -2.76 -9.35 -10.40
CA ILE A 90 -2.92 -8.95 -9.00
C ILE A 90 -4.28 -9.44 -8.51
N PRO A 91 -4.33 -10.36 -7.54
CA PRO A 91 -5.56 -10.93 -7.02
C PRO A 91 -6.48 -9.93 -6.30
#